data_63b9bfaa183dbdd964e3809e1a3ffedc
#
_entry.id   63b9bfaa183dbdd964e3809e1a3ffedc
#
_cell.length_a   1.000
_cell.length_b   1.000
_cell.length_c   1.000
_cell.angle_alpha   90.00
_cell.angle_beta   90.00
_cell.angle_gamma   90.00
#
_symmetry.space_group_name_H-M   'P 1'
#
loop_
_entity.id
_entity.type
_entity.pdbx_description
1 polymer ?
#
loop_
_entity_poly.entity_id
_entity_poly.type
_entity_poly.pdbx_seq_one_letter_code
_entity_poly.pdbx_strand_id
1 'polypeptide(L)'
;MDTPDITAILNNYASGDEESADELYAVIYHELKKTAQSVRRQWQGNLTMNTTSLVHETYLKMTPENVDWQNRLHFFYFAGKVMRQVLYNYAEKKMAQKRGGNNNDVEIEKVKDFIPLDDKSFIEIYCLENILKELEKHDTLYGKIIECRFYSGMTIEETAKALNTSEATVKRKWSFARAWLYKELKKTP
;
A
#
# COMPACT_ATOMS: atom_id res chain seq x y z
N MET A 1 7.32 -21.91 -13.28
CA MET A 1 8.38 -21.15 -12.58
C MET A 1 7.99 -21.13 -11.13
N ASP A 2 8.74 -21.83 -10.31
CA ASP A 2 8.48 -21.85 -8.86
C ASP A 2 8.60 -20.42 -8.32
N THR A 3 7.63 -20.04 -7.54
CA THR A 3 7.63 -18.74 -6.84
C THR A 3 8.75 -18.84 -5.78
N PRO A 4 9.74 -17.93 -5.78
CA PRO A 4 10.83 -17.99 -4.79
C PRO A 4 10.24 -18.02 -3.37
N ASP A 5 10.83 -18.82 -2.50
CA ASP A 5 10.41 -18.87 -1.09
C ASP A 5 10.89 -17.60 -0.36
N ILE A 6 10.05 -16.57 -0.44
CA ILE A 6 10.31 -15.27 0.20
C ILE A 6 10.59 -15.45 1.70
N THR A 7 9.96 -16.43 2.35
CA THR A 7 10.18 -16.68 3.78
C THR A 7 11.60 -17.15 4.05
N ALA A 8 12.12 -18.06 3.20
CA ALA A 8 13.50 -18.52 3.32
C ALA A 8 14.49 -17.39 3.06
N ILE A 9 14.28 -16.59 2.02
CA ILE A 9 15.14 -15.44 1.69
C ILE A 9 15.13 -14.39 2.81
N LEU A 10 13.96 -14.08 3.39
CA LEU A 10 13.85 -13.16 4.54
C LEU A 10 14.62 -13.67 5.76
N ASN A 11 14.55 -14.98 6.04
CA ASN A 11 15.27 -15.57 7.15
C ASN A 11 16.79 -15.53 6.95
N ASN A 12 17.27 -15.79 5.72
CA ASN A 12 18.69 -15.71 5.38
C ASN A 12 19.21 -14.27 5.53
N TYR A 13 18.45 -13.28 5.03
CA TYR A 13 18.79 -11.87 5.20
C TYR A 13 18.84 -11.46 6.67
N ALA A 14 17.89 -11.90 7.49
CA ALA A 14 17.86 -11.62 8.93
C ALA A 14 19.04 -12.25 9.69
N SER A 15 19.64 -13.33 9.16
CA SER A 15 20.86 -13.96 9.71
C SER A 15 22.17 -13.25 9.34
N GLY A 16 22.10 -12.15 8.56
CA GLY A 16 23.28 -11.34 8.20
C GLY A 16 24.00 -11.80 6.94
N ASP A 17 23.38 -12.62 6.10
CA ASP A 17 23.91 -13.03 4.82
C ASP A 17 23.79 -11.89 3.79
N GLU A 18 24.90 -11.22 3.49
CA GLU A 18 24.96 -10.11 2.54
C GLU A 18 24.66 -10.53 1.09
N GLU A 19 24.95 -11.76 0.68
CA GLU A 19 24.60 -12.26 -0.66
C GLU A 19 23.07 -12.40 -0.82
N SER A 20 22.36 -12.68 0.26
CA SER A 20 20.90 -12.75 0.25
C SER A 20 20.22 -11.40 0.08
N ALA A 21 20.92 -10.27 0.30
CA ALA A 21 20.37 -8.94 0.18
C ALA A 21 19.97 -8.59 -1.27
N ASP A 22 20.80 -8.92 -2.24
CA ASP A 22 20.54 -8.67 -3.66
C ASP A 22 19.39 -9.56 -4.19
N GLU A 23 19.38 -10.84 -3.77
CA GLU A 23 18.29 -11.75 -4.10
C GLU A 23 16.97 -11.27 -3.49
N LEU A 24 17.00 -10.89 -2.22
CA LEU A 24 15.86 -10.33 -1.51
C LEU A 24 15.35 -9.07 -2.22
N TYR A 25 16.25 -8.16 -2.60
CA TYR A 25 15.89 -6.96 -3.35
C TYR A 25 15.16 -7.29 -4.65
N ALA A 26 15.71 -8.19 -5.46
CA ALA A 26 15.12 -8.56 -6.74
C ALA A 26 13.71 -9.18 -6.59
N VAL A 27 13.57 -10.11 -5.63
CA VAL A 27 12.30 -10.80 -5.37
C VAL A 27 11.25 -9.83 -4.78
N ILE A 28 11.63 -9.04 -3.78
CA ILE A 28 10.76 -8.05 -3.16
C ILE A 28 10.33 -7.01 -4.19
N TYR A 29 11.26 -6.48 -4.96
CA TYR A 29 10.95 -5.47 -5.98
C TYR A 29 9.94 -6.00 -7.00
N HIS A 30 10.11 -7.24 -7.45
CA HIS A 30 9.20 -7.88 -8.39
C HIS A 30 7.79 -8.04 -7.80
N GLU A 31 7.68 -8.51 -6.56
CA GLU A 31 6.39 -8.70 -5.88
C GLU A 31 5.72 -7.35 -5.54
N LEU A 32 6.47 -6.37 -5.09
CA LEU A 32 5.96 -5.01 -4.88
C LEU A 32 5.47 -4.39 -6.19
N LYS A 33 6.13 -4.66 -7.32
CA LYS A 33 5.71 -4.21 -8.63
C LYS A 33 4.38 -4.84 -9.06
N LYS A 34 4.19 -6.14 -8.82
CA LYS A 34 2.90 -6.82 -9.05
C LYS A 34 1.78 -6.20 -8.20
N THR A 35 2.08 -5.96 -6.92
CA THR A 35 1.15 -5.34 -5.97
C THR A 35 0.77 -3.93 -6.42
N ALA A 36 1.74 -3.08 -6.75
CA ALA A 36 1.50 -1.73 -7.24
C ALA A 36 0.73 -1.71 -8.56
N GLN A 37 0.96 -2.67 -9.45
CA GLN A 37 0.16 -2.83 -10.68
C GLN A 37 -1.28 -3.25 -10.38
N SER A 38 -1.50 -4.08 -9.36
CA SER A 38 -2.84 -4.47 -8.92
C SER A 38 -3.61 -3.28 -8.37
N VAL A 39 -2.99 -2.49 -7.51
CA VAL A 39 -3.55 -1.23 -7.01
C VAL A 39 -3.93 -0.33 -8.18
N ARG A 40 -3.04 -0.12 -9.13
CA ARG A 40 -3.29 0.69 -10.33
C ARG A 40 -4.51 0.21 -11.13
N ARG A 41 -4.64 -1.11 -11.34
CA ARG A 41 -5.79 -1.67 -12.10
C ARG A 41 -7.13 -1.44 -11.40
N GLN A 42 -7.15 -1.40 -10.08
CA GLN A 42 -8.37 -1.20 -9.31
C GLN A 42 -8.88 0.25 -9.37
N TRP A 43 -8.01 1.21 -9.66
CA TRP A 43 -8.34 2.62 -9.85
C TRP A 43 -8.84 2.98 -11.25
N GLN A 44 -9.26 1.99 -12.05
CA GLN A 44 -9.88 2.15 -13.37
C GLN A 44 -9.25 3.23 -14.28
N GLY A 45 -8.02 2.99 -14.71
CA GLY A 45 -7.60 3.44 -16.04
C GLY A 45 -6.92 4.80 -16.19
N ASN A 46 -7.08 5.76 -15.30
CA ASN A 46 -6.51 7.11 -15.46
C ASN A 46 -5.38 7.46 -14.49
N LEU A 47 -4.95 6.53 -13.65
CA LEU A 47 -3.77 6.74 -12.82
C LEU A 47 -2.51 6.58 -13.70
N THR A 48 -2.01 7.67 -14.20
CA THR A 48 -0.62 7.79 -14.70
C THR A 48 0.36 7.76 -13.52
N MET A 49 0.05 6.99 -12.48
CA MET A 49 0.97 6.76 -11.40
C MET A 49 2.13 5.92 -11.92
N ASN A 50 3.34 6.46 -11.85
CA ASN A 50 4.53 5.66 -12.14
C ASN A 50 4.66 4.55 -11.10
N THR A 51 4.26 3.33 -11.49
CA THR A 51 4.32 2.13 -10.64
C THR A 51 5.71 1.94 -10.04
N THR A 52 6.74 2.25 -10.82
CA THR A 52 8.14 2.13 -10.40
C THR A 52 8.46 3.06 -9.23
N SER A 53 7.96 4.30 -9.24
CA SER A 53 8.19 5.25 -8.16
C SER A 53 7.46 4.85 -6.88
N LEU A 54 6.22 4.34 -6.98
CA LEU A 54 5.51 3.82 -5.81
C LEU A 54 6.27 2.65 -5.18
N VAL A 55 6.76 1.73 -6.01
CA VAL A 55 7.56 0.59 -5.55
C VAL A 55 8.85 1.07 -4.87
N HIS A 56 9.56 2.00 -5.50
CA HIS A 56 10.82 2.54 -4.95
C HIS A 56 10.62 3.23 -3.60
N GLU A 57 9.64 4.12 -3.49
CA GLU A 57 9.29 4.80 -2.24
C GLU A 57 8.83 3.81 -1.15
N THR A 58 8.05 2.79 -1.54
CA THR A 58 7.63 1.74 -0.62
C THR A 58 8.83 0.97 -0.11
N TYR A 59 9.73 0.55 -1.01
CA TYR A 59 10.94 -0.17 -0.66
C TYR A 59 11.82 0.64 0.31
N LEU A 60 12.11 1.90 0.00
CA LEU A 60 12.92 2.76 0.87
C LEU A 60 12.34 2.91 2.28
N LYS A 61 11.02 2.90 2.41
CA LYS A 61 10.34 2.97 3.72
C LYS A 61 10.24 1.62 4.42
N MET A 62 10.45 0.53 3.70
CA MET A 62 10.43 -0.84 4.23
C MET A 62 11.81 -1.36 4.65
N THR A 63 12.89 -0.66 4.32
CA THR A 63 14.27 -1.00 4.70
C THR A 63 14.77 -0.40 6.03
N PRO A 64 14.00 -0.27 7.10
CA PRO A 64 14.56 0.04 8.39
C PRO A 64 15.24 -1.23 8.91
N GLU A 65 16.44 -1.05 9.44
CA GLU A 65 17.39 -2.05 9.93
C GLU A 65 16.87 -2.99 11.05
N ASN A 66 15.58 -2.95 11.41
CA ASN A 66 15.02 -3.62 12.58
C ASN A 66 13.61 -4.22 12.37
N VAL A 67 13.20 -4.56 11.16
CA VAL A 67 11.92 -5.25 10.98
C VAL A 67 12.16 -6.75 10.92
N ASP A 68 11.78 -7.45 11.99
CA ASP A 68 11.74 -8.90 12.03
C ASP A 68 10.58 -9.42 11.16
N TRP A 69 10.92 -9.85 9.95
CA TRP A 69 9.97 -10.39 8.99
C TRP A 69 9.60 -11.83 9.37
N GLN A 70 8.49 -12.01 10.05
CA GLN A 70 8.05 -13.33 10.52
C GLN A 70 7.74 -14.30 9.38
N ASN A 71 7.21 -13.83 8.26
CA ASN A 71 6.90 -14.62 7.07
C ASN A 71 6.45 -13.74 5.89
N ARG A 72 6.24 -14.39 4.72
CA ARG A 72 5.77 -13.74 3.49
C ARG A 72 4.49 -12.92 3.67
N LEU A 73 3.50 -13.41 4.42
CA LEU A 73 2.23 -12.69 4.61
C LEU A 73 2.41 -11.43 5.45
N HIS A 74 3.24 -11.50 6.49
CA HIS A 74 3.60 -10.35 7.31
C HIS A 74 4.30 -9.25 6.48
N PHE A 75 5.23 -9.68 5.61
CA PHE A 75 5.89 -8.77 4.67
C PHE A 75 4.89 -8.06 3.76
N PHE A 76 3.98 -8.78 3.10
CA PHE A 76 3.01 -8.17 2.18
C PHE A 76 1.98 -7.30 2.90
N TYR A 77 1.55 -7.68 4.09
CA TYR A 77 0.69 -6.82 4.91
C TYR A 77 1.35 -5.47 5.19
N PHE A 78 2.61 -5.52 5.62
CA PHE A 78 3.39 -4.30 5.89
C PHE A 78 3.62 -3.47 4.62
N ALA A 79 3.94 -4.10 3.51
CA ALA A 79 4.09 -3.44 2.21
C ALA A 79 2.81 -2.69 1.80
N GLY A 80 1.65 -3.32 1.96
CA GLY A 80 0.35 -2.69 1.68
C GLY A 80 0.09 -1.47 2.55
N LYS A 81 0.41 -1.56 3.83
CA LYS A 81 0.32 -0.43 4.77
C LYS A 81 1.23 0.73 4.36
N VAL A 82 2.47 0.44 4.00
CA VAL A 82 3.44 1.46 3.55
C VAL A 82 3.01 2.07 2.23
N MET A 83 2.53 1.28 1.27
CA MET A 83 2.00 1.79 -0.02
C MET A 83 0.83 2.75 0.20
N ARG A 84 -0.12 2.38 1.05
CA ARG A 84 -1.24 3.25 1.45
C ARG A 84 -0.72 4.58 1.98
N GLN A 85 0.24 4.54 2.90
CA GLN A 85 0.83 5.73 3.51
C GLN A 85 1.57 6.61 2.50
N VAL A 86 2.34 6.02 1.58
CA VAL A 86 3.03 6.74 0.51
C VAL A 86 2.04 7.49 -0.37
N LEU A 87 0.99 6.81 -0.82
CA LEU A 87 -0.04 7.40 -1.67
C LEU A 87 -0.79 8.54 -0.96
N TYR A 88 -1.16 8.33 0.29
CA TYR A 88 -1.85 9.35 1.08
C TYR A 88 -0.98 10.59 1.29
N ASN A 89 0.25 10.41 1.77
CA ASN A 89 1.16 11.53 2.00
C ASN A 89 1.40 12.36 0.73
N TYR A 90 1.48 11.68 -0.41
CA TYR A 90 1.62 12.35 -1.69
C TYR A 90 0.36 13.17 -2.05
N ALA A 91 -0.83 12.58 -1.92
CA ALA A 91 -2.10 13.26 -2.15
C ALA A 91 -2.29 14.45 -1.19
N GLU A 92 -1.99 14.27 0.09
CA GLU A 92 -2.09 15.33 1.11
C GLU A 92 -1.19 16.52 0.80
N LYS A 93 0.08 16.26 0.46
CA LYS A 93 1.03 17.32 0.05
C LYS A 93 0.51 18.12 -1.15
N LYS A 94 -0.03 17.44 -2.16
CA LYS A 94 -0.61 18.10 -3.34
C LYS A 94 -1.86 18.92 -3.02
N MET A 95 -2.73 18.41 -2.17
CA MET A 95 -3.92 19.15 -1.72
C MET A 95 -3.55 20.37 -0.86
N ALA A 96 -2.50 20.27 -0.05
CA ALA A 96 -1.98 21.40 0.73
C ALA A 96 -1.40 22.51 -0.17
N GLN A 97 -0.64 22.15 -1.20
CA GLN A 97 -0.12 23.12 -2.19
C GLN A 97 -1.23 23.88 -2.91
N LYS A 98 -2.31 23.20 -3.32
CA LYS A 98 -3.45 23.85 -3.97
C LYS A 98 -4.19 24.83 -3.06
N ARG A 99 -4.15 24.64 -1.73
CA ARG A 99 -4.78 25.54 -0.75
C ARG A 99 -3.92 26.76 -0.37
N GLY A 100 -2.80 27.00 -1.07
CA GLY A 100 -1.93 28.18 -0.84
C GLY A 100 -0.94 28.01 0.32
N GLY A 101 -0.65 26.79 0.72
CA GLY A 101 0.33 26.49 1.76
C GLY A 101 1.76 26.78 1.30
N ASN A 102 2.32 27.87 1.81
CA ASN A 102 3.72 28.24 1.64
C ASN A 102 4.54 27.49 2.71
N ASN A 103 5.04 26.27 2.41
CA ASN A 103 6.07 25.62 3.27
C ASN A 103 6.84 24.52 2.55
N ASN A 104 8.14 24.73 2.51
CA ASN A 104 9.25 23.82 2.25
C ASN A 104 9.24 23.00 0.94
N ASP A 105 9.60 23.70 -0.13
CA ASP A 105 9.72 23.16 -1.51
C ASP A 105 10.83 22.13 -1.73
N VAL A 106 11.72 21.87 -0.76
CA VAL A 106 12.96 21.11 -1.01
C VAL A 106 12.77 19.61 -1.13
N GLU A 107 11.79 19.02 -0.42
CA GLU A 107 11.51 17.58 -0.54
C GLU A 107 10.51 17.22 -1.63
N ILE A 108 9.68 18.19 -2.03
CA ILE A 108 8.63 18.00 -3.04
C ILE A 108 9.21 18.00 -4.45
N GLU A 109 10.27 18.75 -4.69
CA GLU A 109 10.92 18.80 -6.01
C GLU A 109 11.49 17.44 -6.42
N LYS A 110 12.02 16.67 -5.46
CA LYS A 110 12.50 15.30 -5.71
C LYS A 110 11.39 14.29 -6.00
N VAL A 111 10.16 14.56 -5.57
CA VAL A 111 9.00 13.68 -5.78
C VAL A 111 8.18 14.10 -7.01
N LYS A 112 8.27 15.36 -7.44
CA LYS A 112 7.55 15.87 -8.62
C LYS A 112 7.87 15.11 -9.92
N ASP A 113 9.10 14.67 -10.08
CA ASP A 113 9.53 13.96 -11.29
C ASP A 113 9.13 12.48 -11.31
N PHE A 114 8.64 11.96 -10.20
CA PHE A 114 8.46 10.53 -10.02
C PHE A 114 7.00 10.02 -10.09
N ILE A 115 5.98 10.83 -9.75
CA ILE A 115 4.58 10.38 -9.76
C ILE A 115 3.68 11.40 -10.46
N PRO A 116 3.54 11.35 -11.80
CA PRO A 116 2.58 12.17 -12.49
C PRO A 116 1.16 11.62 -12.24
N LEU A 117 0.46 12.14 -11.24
CA LEU A 117 -0.96 11.93 -11.04
C LEU A 117 -1.70 13.18 -11.54
N ASP A 118 -2.83 12.99 -12.20
CA ASP A 118 -3.73 14.09 -12.50
C ASP A 118 -4.45 14.60 -11.25
N ASP A 119 -5.01 15.78 -11.34
CA ASP A 119 -5.67 16.44 -10.20
C ASP A 119 -6.82 15.63 -9.62
N LYS A 120 -7.56 14.89 -10.45
CA LYS A 120 -8.69 14.07 -10.03
C LYS A 120 -8.23 12.89 -9.16
N SER A 121 -7.16 12.24 -9.56
CA SER A 121 -6.61 11.09 -8.82
C SER A 121 -6.13 11.46 -7.42
N PHE A 122 -5.57 12.66 -7.22
CA PHE A 122 -5.18 13.12 -5.87
C PHE A 122 -6.39 13.35 -4.97
N ILE A 123 -7.44 13.96 -5.52
CA ILE A 123 -8.68 14.19 -4.78
C ILE A 123 -9.30 12.85 -4.39
N GLU A 124 -9.37 11.89 -5.30
CA GLU A 124 -9.91 10.56 -5.03
C GLU A 124 -9.12 9.82 -3.94
N ILE A 125 -7.78 9.83 -3.98
CA ILE A 125 -6.93 9.21 -2.94
C ILE A 125 -7.14 9.89 -1.60
N TYR A 126 -7.16 11.22 -1.56
CA TYR A 126 -7.36 11.97 -0.33
C TYR A 126 -8.75 11.72 0.28
N CYS A 127 -9.79 11.73 -0.54
CA CYS A 127 -11.15 11.43 -0.12
C CYS A 127 -11.29 9.99 0.38
N LEU A 128 -10.71 9.02 -0.34
CA LEU A 128 -10.71 7.62 0.08
C LEU A 128 -10.09 7.46 1.46
N GLU A 129 -8.94 8.08 1.70
CA GLU A 129 -8.25 7.97 2.99
C GLU A 129 -9.07 8.57 4.14
N ASN A 130 -9.74 9.69 3.92
CA ASN A 130 -10.62 10.28 4.93
C ASN A 130 -11.81 9.37 5.24
N ILE A 131 -12.43 8.78 4.21
CA ILE A 131 -13.52 7.82 4.39
C ILE A 131 -13.03 6.57 5.13
N LEU A 132 -11.83 6.08 4.81
CA LEU A 132 -11.22 4.95 5.51
C LEU A 132 -10.97 5.25 6.98
N LYS A 133 -10.45 6.43 7.31
CA LYS A 133 -10.26 6.87 8.71
C LYS A 133 -11.57 6.88 9.49
N GLU A 134 -12.67 7.32 8.89
CA GLU A 134 -14.00 7.25 9.53
C GLU A 134 -14.43 5.79 9.76
N LEU A 135 -14.22 4.92 8.79
CA LEU A 135 -14.55 3.51 8.93
C LEU A 135 -13.70 2.82 10.04
N GLU A 136 -12.43 3.17 10.13
CA GLU A 136 -11.50 2.66 11.15
C GLU A 136 -11.85 3.09 12.58
N LYS A 137 -12.53 4.22 12.77
CA LYS A 137 -13.05 4.62 14.10
C LYS A 137 -14.07 3.64 14.65
N HIS A 138 -14.81 2.94 13.78
CA HIS A 138 -15.77 1.93 14.19
C HIS A 138 -15.08 0.60 14.51
N ASP A 139 -14.09 0.21 13.70
CA ASP A 139 -13.29 -0.99 13.92
C ASP A 139 -12.04 -0.94 13.04
N THR A 140 -10.88 -0.93 13.69
CA THR A 140 -9.56 -0.87 13.04
C THR A 140 -9.29 -2.06 12.09
N LEU A 141 -10.01 -3.17 12.26
CA LEU A 141 -9.88 -4.34 11.39
C LEU A 141 -10.33 -4.05 9.95
N TYR A 142 -11.19 -3.05 9.72
CA TYR A 142 -11.55 -2.64 8.36
C TYR A 142 -10.34 -2.12 7.59
N GLY A 143 -9.55 -1.22 8.20
CA GLY A 143 -8.34 -0.68 7.58
C GLY A 143 -7.34 -1.79 7.25
N LYS A 144 -7.06 -2.68 8.20
CA LYS A 144 -6.15 -3.81 8.02
C LYS A 144 -6.60 -4.74 6.88
N ILE A 145 -7.90 -5.04 6.78
CA ILE A 145 -8.44 -5.84 5.68
C ILE A 145 -8.28 -5.13 4.34
N ILE A 146 -8.49 -3.81 4.30
CA ILE A 146 -8.28 -3.02 3.08
C ILE A 146 -6.81 -3.01 2.68
N GLU A 147 -5.89 -2.84 3.62
CA GLU A 147 -4.46 -2.94 3.38
C GLU A 147 -4.07 -4.28 2.76
N CYS A 148 -4.55 -5.39 3.33
CA CYS A 148 -4.29 -6.72 2.80
C CYS A 148 -4.92 -6.95 1.41
N ARG A 149 -6.21 -6.62 1.27
CA ARG A 149 -6.99 -6.97 0.08
C ARG A 149 -6.76 -6.03 -1.10
N PHE A 150 -6.72 -4.72 -0.83
CA PHE A 150 -6.62 -3.70 -1.86
C PHE A 150 -5.17 -3.36 -2.18
N TYR A 151 -4.37 -3.05 -1.16
CA TYR A 151 -2.99 -2.60 -1.36
C TYR A 151 -1.99 -3.75 -1.51
N SER A 152 -2.21 -4.91 -0.86
CA SER A 152 -1.30 -6.07 -0.97
C SER A 152 -1.78 -7.15 -1.94
N GLY A 153 -3.03 -7.08 -2.40
CA GLY A 153 -3.58 -8.07 -3.34
C GLY A 153 -3.80 -9.48 -2.75
N MET A 154 -3.76 -9.62 -1.42
CA MET A 154 -3.96 -10.90 -0.73
C MET A 154 -5.32 -11.51 -1.00
N THR A 155 -5.41 -12.84 -1.01
CA THR A 155 -6.66 -13.58 -1.02
C THR A 155 -7.41 -13.45 0.31
N ILE A 156 -8.65 -13.89 0.38
CA ILE A 156 -9.43 -13.94 1.65
C ILE A 156 -8.70 -14.82 2.67
N GLU A 157 -8.24 -15.98 2.24
CA GLU A 157 -7.51 -16.94 3.08
C GLU A 157 -6.19 -16.34 3.61
N GLU A 158 -5.36 -15.76 2.73
CA GLU A 158 -4.11 -15.09 3.12
C GLU A 158 -4.36 -13.93 4.09
N THR A 159 -5.41 -13.13 3.85
CA THR A 159 -5.81 -12.03 4.74
C THR A 159 -6.23 -12.55 6.10
N ALA A 160 -7.02 -13.65 6.15
CA ALA A 160 -7.44 -14.26 7.39
C ALA A 160 -6.25 -14.77 8.21
N LYS A 161 -5.29 -15.42 7.55
CA LYS A 161 -4.03 -15.87 8.16
C LYS A 161 -3.18 -14.70 8.65
N ALA A 162 -2.96 -13.68 7.82
CA ALA A 162 -2.15 -12.51 8.15
C ALA A 162 -2.69 -11.72 9.34
N LEU A 163 -4.03 -11.63 9.48
CA LEU A 163 -4.69 -10.87 10.53
C LEU A 163 -5.17 -11.74 11.70
N ASN A 164 -4.82 -13.03 11.73
CA ASN A 164 -5.24 -13.99 12.75
C ASN A 164 -6.76 -13.94 13.02
N THR A 165 -7.55 -14.03 11.95
CA THR A 165 -9.02 -13.99 12.00
C THR A 165 -9.64 -15.05 11.08
N SER A 166 -10.97 -15.20 11.09
CA SER A 166 -11.65 -16.17 10.22
C SER A 166 -11.90 -15.59 8.82
N GLU A 167 -11.90 -16.45 7.80
CA GLU A 167 -12.29 -16.05 6.45
C GLU A 167 -13.71 -15.47 6.38
N ALA A 168 -14.63 -15.99 7.20
CA ALA A 168 -16.01 -15.49 7.28
C ALA A 168 -16.01 -14.02 7.75
N THR A 169 -15.19 -13.69 8.74
CA THR A 169 -15.00 -12.31 9.22
C THR A 169 -14.42 -11.42 8.12
N VAL A 170 -13.38 -11.90 7.43
CA VAL A 170 -12.77 -11.14 6.32
C VAL A 170 -13.80 -10.90 5.20
N LYS A 171 -14.53 -11.94 4.76
CA LYS A 171 -15.56 -11.82 3.71
C LYS A 171 -16.62 -10.80 4.06
N ARG A 172 -17.17 -10.89 5.28
CA ARG A 172 -18.22 -9.96 5.76
C ARG A 172 -17.72 -8.52 5.82
N LYS A 173 -16.57 -8.31 6.47
CA LYS A 173 -16.01 -6.97 6.63
C LYS A 173 -15.53 -6.35 5.31
N TRP A 174 -14.94 -7.15 4.43
CA TRP A 174 -14.54 -6.72 3.10
C TRP A 174 -15.75 -6.28 2.25
N SER A 175 -16.84 -7.08 2.25
CA SER A 175 -18.08 -6.72 1.54
C SER A 175 -18.70 -5.44 2.08
N PHE A 176 -18.76 -5.29 3.40
CA PHE A 176 -19.25 -4.06 4.03
C PHE A 176 -18.38 -2.86 3.69
N ALA A 177 -17.04 -2.98 3.83
CA ALA A 177 -16.11 -1.89 3.54
C ALA A 177 -16.24 -1.40 2.09
N ARG A 178 -16.33 -2.33 1.13
CA ARG A 178 -16.53 -1.97 -0.29
C ARG A 178 -17.84 -1.22 -0.52
N ALA A 179 -18.93 -1.69 0.06
CA ALA A 179 -20.24 -1.03 -0.07
C ALA A 179 -20.24 0.37 0.58
N TRP A 180 -19.61 0.48 1.76
CA TRP A 180 -19.43 1.74 2.46
C TRP A 180 -18.62 2.73 1.61
N LEU A 181 -17.44 2.34 1.16
CA LEU A 181 -16.55 3.17 0.34
C LEU A 181 -17.26 3.66 -0.92
N TYR A 182 -17.94 2.75 -1.62
CA TYR A 182 -18.69 3.11 -2.82
C TYR A 182 -19.78 4.14 -2.55
N LYS A 183 -20.51 3.98 -1.44
CA LYS A 183 -21.58 4.92 -1.03
C LYS A 183 -21.01 6.29 -0.68
N GLU A 184 -19.91 6.34 0.10
CA GLU A 184 -19.34 7.59 0.56
C GLU A 184 -18.60 8.34 -0.58
N LEU A 185 -17.88 7.63 -1.45
CA LEU A 185 -17.23 8.22 -2.62
C LEU A 185 -18.24 8.85 -3.60
N LYS A 186 -19.42 8.28 -3.74
CA LYS A 186 -20.49 8.88 -4.57
C LYS A 186 -21.07 10.18 -4.01
N LYS A 187 -20.89 10.47 -2.73
CA LYS A 187 -21.32 11.73 -2.10
C LYS A 187 -20.29 12.84 -2.26
N THR A 188 -19.07 12.47 -2.65
CA THR A 188 -17.98 13.43 -2.86
C THR A 188 -18.13 14.01 -4.27
N PRO A 189 -18.25 15.31 -4.45
CA PRO A 189 -18.45 15.97 -5.74
C PRO A 189 -17.25 15.87 -6.67
#